data_2e1ab166184ef1bd95580e360609f41f
#
_entry.id   2e1ab166184ef1bd95580e360609f41f
#
_cell.length_a   1.000
_cell.length_b   1.000
_cell.length_c   1.000
_cell.angle_alpha   90.00
_cell.angle_beta   90.00
_cell.angle_gamma   90.00
#
_symmetry.space_group_name_H-M   'P 1'
#
loop_
_entity.id
_entity.type
_entity.pdbx_description
1 polymer ?
#
loop_
_entity_poly.entity_id
_entity_poly.type
_entity_poly.pdbx_seq_one_letter_code
_entity_poly.pdbx_strand_id
1 'polypeptide(L)'
;MSTLTFGFIGLGLIGGSIARAIRQNLPHSQIIAYDINADTLSEASQCGVANTITTKIDASFSTCDYLFLCAPVQKNDENLSAVKKILSPKTLLTDVGSVKSEIHKEIKKAGLERQFIGGHPMAGRERGGFAHATGDLFR
;
A
#
# COMPACT_ATOMS: atom_id res chain seq x y z
N MET A 1 -18.08 -14.05 -8.31
CA MET A 1 -17.18 -13.63 -7.23
C MET A 1 -16.94 -12.13 -7.29
N SER A 2 -17.00 -11.44 -6.17
CA SER A 2 -16.67 -10.03 -6.14
C SER A 2 -15.18 -9.82 -6.39
N THR A 3 -14.85 -8.74 -7.12
CA THR A 3 -13.47 -8.37 -7.39
C THR A 3 -12.84 -7.76 -6.14
N LEU A 4 -11.66 -8.23 -5.76
CA LEU A 4 -10.91 -7.64 -4.65
C LEU A 4 -10.25 -6.32 -5.08
N THR A 5 -10.24 -5.36 -4.17
CA THR A 5 -9.60 -4.07 -4.36
C THR A 5 -8.48 -3.88 -3.33
N PHE A 6 -7.31 -3.59 -3.82
CA PHE A 6 -6.09 -3.39 -3.01
C PHE A 6 -5.64 -1.94 -3.16
N GLY A 7 -5.39 -1.30 -2.03
CA GLY A 7 -4.85 0.06 -1.99
C GLY A 7 -3.40 0.07 -1.53
N PHE A 8 -2.61 0.99 -2.07
CA PHE A 8 -1.20 1.16 -1.70
C PHE A 8 -0.93 2.63 -1.38
N ILE A 9 -0.48 2.87 -0.16
CA ILE A 9 0.01 4.17 0.26
C ILE A 9 1.53 4.11 0.18
N GLY A 10 2.06 4.49 -0.96
CA GLY A 10 3.47 4.31 -1.32
C GLY A 10 3.69 3.03 -2.13
N LEU A 11 4.48 3.12 -3.19
CA LEU A 11 4.81 1.96 -4.02
C LEU A 11 6.23 1.45 -3.76
N GLY A 12 7.26 2.19 -3.99
CA GLY A 12 8.63 1.78 -3.72
C GLY A 12 8.99 0.35 -4.15
N LEU A 13 10.02 -0.21 -3.54
CA LEU A 13 10.43 -1.60 -3.79
C LEU A 13 9.42 -2.60 -3.22
N ILE A 14 9.10 -2.48 -1.94
CA ILE A 14 8.24 -3.47 -1.25
C ILE A 14 6.79 -3.33 -1.71
N GLY A 15 6.23 -2.13 -1.66
CA GLY A 15 4.85 -1.90 -2.12
C GLY A 15 4.66 -2.26 -3.59
N GLY A 16 5.61 -1.87 -4.42
CA GLY A 16 5.60 -2.21 -5.85
C GLY A 16 5.69 -3.71 -6.10
N SER A 17 6.50 -4.43 -5.31
CA SER A 17 6.64 -5.89 -5.44
C SER A 17 5.37 -6.61 -5.02
N ILE A 18 4.74 -6.17 -3.94
CA ILE A 18 3.44 -6.71 -3.51
C ILE A 18 2.39 -6.47 -4.60
N ALA A 19 2.32 -5.24 -5.13
CA ALA A 19 1.37 -4.90 -6.19
C ALA A 19 1.58 -5.75 -7.44
N ARG A 20 2.82 -5.96 -7.85
CA ARG A 20 3.15 -6.82 -9.00
C ARG A 20 2.76 -8.27 -8.75
N ALA A 21 3.02 -8.78 -7.54
CA ALA A 21 2.64 -10.15 -7.17
C ALA A 21 1.11 -10.33 -7.21
N ILE A 22 0.37 -9.33 -6.70
CA ILE A 22 -1.10 -9.34 -6.76
C ILE A 22 -1.56 -9.36 -8.21
N ARG A 23 -0.99 -8.52 -9.06
CA ARG A 23 -1.37 -8.46 -10.47
C ARG A 23 -1.11 -9.78 -11.19
N GLN A 24 -0.01 -10.46 -10.86
CA GLN A 24 0.34 -11.74 -11.46
C GLN A 24 -0.59 -12.87 -11.02
N ASN A 25 -0.99 -12.89 -9.75
CA ASN A 25 -1.76 -14.00 -9.17
C ASN A 25 -3.27 -13.74 -9.13
N LEU A 26 -3.67 -12.47 -9.13
CA LEU A 26 -5.07 -12.04 -9.11
C LEU A 26 -5.30 -11.00 -10.22
N PRO A 27 -5.23 -11.42 -11.51
CA PRO A 27 -5.19 -10.46 -12.63
C PRO A 27 -6.44 -9.59 -12.77
N HIS A 28 -7.56 -10.02 -12.21
CA HIS A 28 -8.83 -9.26 -12.27
C HIS A 28 -9.05 -8.34 -11.07
N SER A 29 -8.11 -8.30 -10.12
CA SER A 29 -8.21 -7.39 -8.97
C SER A 29 -8.06 -5.93 -9.38
N GLN A 30 -8.56 -5.02 -8.54
CA GLN A 30 -8.36 -3.59 -8.69
C GLN A 30 -7.21 -3.15 -7.79
N ILE A 31 -6.31 -2.36 -8.32
CA ILE A 31 -5.17 -1.80 -7.55
C ILE A 31 -5.21 -0.28 -7.67
N ILE A 32 -5.31 0.37 -6.51
CA ILE A 32 -5.30 1.82 -6.38
C ILE A 32 -4.00 2.21 -5.70
N ALA A 33 -3.24 3.12 -6.27
CA ALA A 33 -1.94 3.51 -5.74
C ALA A 33 -1.83 5.01 -5.52
N TYR A 34 -1.27 5.37 -4.38
CA TYR A 34 -0.82 6.72 -4.06
C TYR A 34 0.70 6.70 -3.88
N ASP A 35 1.35 7.72 -4.42
CA ASP A 35 2.76 7.99 -4.17
C ASP A 35 3.01 9.48 -4.34
N ILE A 36 3.99 10.02 -3.63
CA ILE A 36 4.37 11.43 -3.80
C ILE A 36 5.14 11.65 -5.10
N ASN A 37 5.69 10.59 -5.67
CA ASN A 37 6.46 10.65 -6.91
C ASN A 37 5.55 10.36 -8.10
N ALA A 38 5.29 11.39 -8.91
CA ALA A 38 4.42 11.27 -10.07
C ALA A 38 4.97 10.31 -11.13
N ASP A 39 6.30 10.21 -11.28
CA ASP A 39 6.93 9.29 -12.21
C ASP A 39 6.68 7.83 -11.82
N THR A 40 6.74 7.53 -10.53
CA THR A 40 6.41 6.20 -9.99
C THR A 40 4.96 5.82 -10.33
N LEU A 41 4.02 6.73 -10.13
CA LEU A 41 2.61 6.51 -10.45
C LEU A 41 2.40 6.29 -11.94
N SER A 42 3.04 7.11 -12.77
CA SER A 42 2.96 6.98 -14.22
C SER A 42 3.48 5.61 -14.69
N GLU A 43 4.60 5.18 -14.17
CA GLU A 43 5.19 3.87 -14.49
C GLU A 43 4.26 2.73 -14.07
N ALA A 44 3.70 2.79 -12.86
CA ALA A 44 2.78 1.77 -12.35
C ALA A 44 1.52 1.67 -13.20
N SER A 45 1.02 2.79 -13.70
CA SER A 45 -0.13 2.83 -14.59
C SER A 45 0.21 2.25 -15.97
N GLN A 46 1.33 2.68 -16.54
CA GLN A 46 1.75 2.28 -17.90
C GLN A 46 2.06 0.78 -18.00
N CYS A 47 2.66 0.21 -16.96
CA CYS A 47 2.97 -1.23 -16.95
C CYS A 47 1.79 -2.12 -16.55
N GLY A 48 0.60 -1.54 -16.31
CA GLY A 48 -0.61 -2.27 -16.01
C GLY A 48 -0.72 -2.80 -14.58
N VAL A 49 0.15 -2.36 -13.67
CA VAL A 49 0.10 -2.77 -12.27
C VAL A 49 -1.06 -2.08 -11.56
N ALA A 50 -1.16 -0.76 -11.67
CA ALA A 50 -2.21 0.03 -11.04
C ALA A 50 -3.33 0.38 -12.01
N ASN A 51 -4.57 0.15 -11.59
CA ASN A 51 -5.76 0.55 -12.34
C ASN A 51 -6.08 2.03 -12.11
N THR A 52 -5.85 2.52 -10.91
CA THR A 52 -6.10 3.91 -10.50
C THR A 52 -4.85 4.43 -9.79
N ILE A 53 -4.41 5.60 -10.19
CA ILE A 53 -3.31 6.30 -9.54
C ILE A 53 -3.81 7.65 -9.01
N THR A 54 -3.27 8.08 -7.88
CA THR A 54 -3.67 9.35 -7.26
C THR A 54 -2.47 10.02 -6.58
N THR A 55 -2.44 11.34 -6.64
CA THR A 55 -1.43 12.15 -5.94
C THR A 55 -1.87 12.56 -4.54
N LYS A 56 -3.08 12.15 -4.13
CA LYS A 56 -3.65 12.44 -2.81
C LYS A 56 -4.32 11.20 -2.25
N ILE A 57 -4.31 11.05 -0.94
CA ILE A 57 -5.08 10.02 -0.26
C ILE A 57 -6.52 10.52 -0.14
N ASP A 58 -7.37 10.05 -1.03
CA ASP A 58 -8.75 10.52 -1.17
C ASP A 58 -9.76 9.38 -1.08
N ALA A 59 -11.03 9.69 -1.34
CA ALA A 59 -12.14 8.74 -1.22
C ALA A 59 -12.04 7.53 -2.16
N SER A 60 -11.14 7.54 -3.16
CA SER A 60 -10.95 6.36 -4.01
C SER A 60 -10.50 5.13 -3.22
N PHE A 61 -9.83 5.34 -2.08
CA PHE A 61 -9.40 4.24 -1.20
C PHE A 61 -10.52 3.67 -0.32
N SER A 62 -11.69 4.30 -0.28
CA SER A 62 -12.82 3.83 0.54
C SER A 62 -13.38 2.49 0.07
N THR A 63 -13.10 2.09 -1.15
CA THR A 63 -13.55 0.81 -1.73
C THR A 63 -12.58 -0.34 -1.52
N CYS A 64 -11.41 -0.09 -0.90
CA CYS A 64 -10.40 -1.11 -0.71
C CYS A 64 -10.82 -2.18 0.28
N ASP A 65 -10.56 -3.44 -0.07
CA ASP A 65 -10.65 -4.57 0.85
C ASP A 65 -9.40 -4.65 1.72
N TYR A 66 -8.25 -4.34 1.13
CA TYR A 66 -6.94 -4.34 1.79
C TYR A 66 -6.20 -3.06 1.46
N LEU A 67 -5.58 -2.45 2.46
CA LEU A 67 -4.79 -1.24 2.28
C LEU A 67 -3.40 -1.45 2.87
N PHE A 68 -2.37 -1.26 2.04
CA PHE A 68 -0.97 -1.43 2.40
C PHE A 68 -0.32 -0.07 2.64
N LEU A 69 0.23 0.12 3.84
CA LEU A 69 1.03 1.29 4.19
C LEU A 69 2.49 0.99 3.87
N CYS A 70 2.95 1.47 2.72
CA CYS A 70 4.29 1.19 2.20
C CYS A 70 5.15 2.44 2.04
N ALA A 71 4.67 3.58 2.51
CA ALA A 71 5.44 4.82 2.52
C ALA A 71 6.49 4.81 3.62
N PRO A 72 7.54 5.67 3.53
CA PRO A 72 8.52 5.79 4.59
C PRO A 72 7.89 6.08 5.96
N VAL A 73 8.47 5.53 7.02
CA VAL A 73 7.96 5.65 8.41
C VAL A 73 7.69 7.10 8.81
N GLN A 74 8.55 8.04 8.36
CA GLN A 74 8.43 9.45 8.67
C GLN A 74 7.12 10.09 8.18
N LYS A 75 6.44 9.43 7.23
CA LYS A 75 5.17 9.92 6.66
C LYS A 75 3.93 9.25 7.25
N ASN A 76 4.12 8.27 8.15
CA ASN A 76 3.00 7.48 8.67
C ASN A 76 1.95 8.33 9.39
N ASP A 77 2.36 9.31 10.17
CA ASP A 77 1.42 10.20 10.88
C ASP A 77 0.45 10.91 9.92
N GLU A 78 1.01 11.57 8.91
CA GLU A 78 0.23 12.30 7.91
C GLU A 78 -0.66 11.35 7.11
N ASN A 79 -0.09 10.23 6.69
CA ASN A 79 -0.80 9.24 5.88
C ASN A 79 -1.94 8.60 6.66
N LEU A 80 -1.72 8.23 7.91
CA LEU A 80 -2.76 7.64 8.77
C LEU A 80 -3.89 8.63 9.06
N SER A 81 -3.58 9.91 9.25
CA SER A 81 -4.61 10.93 9.44
C SER A 81 -5.50 11.05 8.21
N ALA A 82 -4.92 11.02 7.02
CA ALA A 82 -5.67 11.06 5.77
C ALA A 82 -6.47 9.77 5.55
N VAL A 83 -5.86 8.61 5.80
CA VAL A 83 -6.51 7.30 5.66
C VAL A 83 -7.71 7.17 6.59
N LYS A 84 -7.57 7.58 7.85
CA LYS A 84 -8.65 7.50 8.83
C LYS A 84 -9.94 8.18 8.36
N LYS A 85 -9.81 9.28 7.62
CA LYS A 85 -10.96 10.06 7.15
C LYS A 85 -11.77 9.34 6.08
N ILE A 86 -11.16 8.40 5.35
CA ILE A 86 -11.79 7.77 4.18
C ILE A 86 -11.89 6.25 4.29
N LEU A 87 -11.29 5.63 5.29
CA LEU A 87 -11.22 4.19 5.41
C LEU A 87 -12.57 3.57 5.76
N SER A 88 -12.97 2.55 5.00
CA SER A 88 -14.15 1.75 5.35
C SER A 88 -13.87 0.91 6.60
N PRO A 89 -14.86 0.70 7.49
CA PRO A 89 -14.70 -0.19 8.64
C PRO A 89 -14.36 -1.64 8.27
N LYS A 90 -14.61 -2.02 7.03
CA LYS A 90 -14.36 -3.38 6.52
C LYS A 90 -12.97 -3.55 5.93
N THR A 91 -12.24 -2.46 5.67
CA THR A 91 -10.91 -2.52 5.07
C THR A 91 -9.90 -3.06 6.07
N LEU A 92 -9.12 -4.04 5.67
CA LEU A 92 -7.99 -4.53 6.45
C LEU A 92 -6.76 -3.70 6.11
N LEU A 93 -6.17 -3.11 7.14
CA LEU A 93 -4.99 -2.24 7.02
C LEU A 93 -3.75 -3.01 7.46
N THR A 94 -2.68 -2.92 6.69
CA THR A 94 -1.40 -3.52 7.04
C THR A 94 -0.25 -2.61 6.66
N ASP A 95 0.91 -2.85 7.24
CA ASP A 95 2.13 -2.11 6.92
C ASP A 95 3.26 -3.08 6.55
N VAL A 96 4.38 -2.53 6.08
CA VAL A 96 5.56 -3.30 5.68
C VAL A 96 6.83 -2.84 6.39
N GLY A 97 6.70 -1.98 7.39
CA GLY A 97 7.84 -1.43 8.13
C GLY A 97 8.53 -2.47 9.02
N SER A 98 9.85 -2.32 9.18
CA SER A 98 10.65 -3.19 10.04
C SER A 98 10.53 -2.82 11.53
N VAL A 99 10.19 -1.56 11.84
CA VAL A 99 10.03 -1.08 13.22
C VAL A 99 8.54 -0.97 13.54
N LYS A 100 8.06 -1.78 14.47
CA LYS A 100 6.64 -1.89 14.78
C LYS A 100 6.15 -0.98 15.90
N SER A 101 7.01 -0.57 16.84
CA SER A 101 6.59 0.23 17.98
C SER A 101 5.93 1.56 17.59
N GLU A 102 6.50 2.25 16.61
CA GLU A 102 5.96 3.54 16.15
C GLU A 102 4.64 3.36 15.42
N ILE A 103 4.57 2.42 14.47
CA ILE A 103 3.33 2.20 13.71
C ILE A 103 2.18 1.75 14.63
N HIS A 104 2.45 0.91 15.61
CA HIS A 104 1.44 0.48 16.57
C HIS A 104 0.89 1.64 17.40
N LYS A 105 1.77 2.57 17.83
CA LYS A 105 1.34 3.77 18.54
C LYS A 105 0.43 4.64 17.68
N GLU A 106 0.80 4.84 16.42
CA GLU A 106 0.04 5.65 15.48
C GLU A 106 -1.31 5.02 15.16
N ILE A 107 -1.36 3.72 14.97
CA ILE A 107 -2.60 2.97 14.73
C ILE A 107 -3.52 3.08 15.94
N LYS A 108 -2.99 2.92 17.14
CA LYS A 108 -3.76 3.05 18.39
C LYS A 108 -4.32 4.46 18.54
N LYS A 109 -3.48 5.46 18.32
CA LYS A 109 -3.86 6.87 18.38
C LYS A 109 -4.98 7.20 17.38
N ALA A 110 -4.93 6.59 16.20
CA ALA A 110 -5.94 6.77 15.16
C ALA A 110 -7.23 5.96 15.41
N GLY A 111 -7.22 5.03 16.37
CA GLY A 111 -8.38 4.18 16.65
C GLY A 111 -8.62 3.10 15.61
N LEU A 112 -7.57 2.65 14.92
CA LEU A 112 -7.65 1.69 13.81
C LEU A 112 -7.18 0.28 14.20
N GLU A 113 -7.05 -0.01 15.48
CA GLU A 113 -6.49 -1.27 15.98
C GLU A 113 -7.23 -2.51 15.50
N ARG A 114 -8.57 -2.43 15.39
CA ARG A 114 -9.39 -3.57 14.98
C ARG A 114 -9.23 -3.96 13.52
N GLN A 115 -8.74 -3.02 12.70
CA GLN A 115 -8.57 -3.20 11.26
C GLN A 115 -7.11 -3.41 10.87
N PHE A 116 -6.18 -3.40 11.83
CA PHE A 116 -4.75 -3.40 11.54
C PHE A 116 -4.08 -4.73 11.88
N ILE A 117 -3.32 -5.24 10.92
CA ILE A 117 -2.41 -6.37 11.11
C ILE A 117 -1.03 -5.91 10.67
N GLY A 118 -0.07 -5.90 11.59
CA GLY A 118 1.30 -5.54 11.27
C GLY A 118 1.96 -6.57 10.35
N GLY A 119 2.73 -6.08 9.41
CA GLY A 119 3.49 -6.90 8.48
C GLY A 119 4.97 -6.52 8.48
N HIS A 120 5.84 -7.49 8.22
CA HIS A 120 7.27 -7.25 8.03
C HIS A 120 7.79 -8.23 6.98
N PRO A 121 7.69 -7.88 5.69
CA PRO A 121 8.29 -8.70 4.64
C PRO A 121 9.80 -8.79 4.85
N MET A 122 10.30 -9.99 5.09
CA MET A 122 11.72 -10.22 5.36
C MET A 122 12.49 -10.43 4.06
N ALA A 123 12.26 -9.57 3.08
CA ALA A 123 12.87 -9.59 1.77
C ALA A 123 13.25 -8.17 1.36
N GLY A 124 14.21 -8.06 0.47
CA GLY A 124 14.66 -6.76 -0.02
C GLY A 124 15.69 -6.92 -1.12
N ARG A 125 16.15 -5.79 -1.65
CA ARG A 125 17.19 -5.68 -2.67
C ARG A 125 18.12 -4.53 -2.31
N GLU A 126 19.31 -4.52 -2.90
CA GLU A 126 20.27 -3.44 -2.71
C GLU A 126 19.75 -2.09 -3.22
N ARG A 127 18.95 -2.12 -4.29
CA ARG A 127 18.34 -0.91 -4.86
C ARG A 127 16.87 -0.83 -4.51
N GLY A 128 16.46 0.30 -3.96
CA GLY A 128 15.07 0.59 -3.69
C GLY A 128 14.35 1.16 -4.91
N GLY A 129 13.08 1.47 -4.74
CA GLY A 129 12.23 2.10 -5.73
C GLY A 129 11.41 1.13 -6.56
N PHE A 130 10.34 1.63 -7.14
CA PHE A 130 9.40 0.84 -7.93
C PHE A 130 10.06 0.20 -9.17
N ALA A 131 11.01 0.87 -9.79
CA ALA A 131 11.70 0.36 -10.97
C ALA A 131 12.41 -0.98 -10.70
N HIS A 132 12.81 -1.24 -9.46
CA HIS A 132 13.48 -2.47 -9.04
C HIS A 132 12.52 -3.48 -8.40
N ALA A 133 11.23 -3.14 -8.32
CA ALA A 133 10.21 -4.03 -7.78
C ALA A 133 9.96 -5.22 -8.72
N THR A 134 9.68 -6.38 -8.12
CA THR A 134 9.39 -7.59 -8.88
C THR A 134 8.38 -8.44 -8.12
N GLY A 135 7.46 -9.08 -8.85
CA GLY A 135 6.48 -10.00 -8.26
C GLY A 135 7.09 -11.24 -7.63
N ASP A 136 8.38 -11.49 -7.86
CA ASP A 136 9.08 -12.67 -7.34
C ASP A 136 9.89 -12.39 -6.07
N LEU A 137 9.87 -11.14 -5.57
CA LEU A 137 10.70 -10.73 -4.43
C LEU A 137 10.46 -11.58 -3.18
N PHE A 138 9.24 -12.09 -2.99
CA PHE A 138 8.83 -12.84 -1.79
C PHE A 138 8.77 -14.36 -2.01
N ARG A 139 9.30 -14.88 -3.10
CA ARG A 139 9.37 -16.32 -3.40
C ARG A 139 10.65 -16.95 -2.91
#